data_6107e4562a8104386a5b3b05519572c0
#
_entry.id   6107e4562a8104386a5b3b05519572c0
#
_cell.length_a   1.000
_cell.length_b   1.000
_cell.length_c   1.000
_cell.angle_alpha   90.00
_cell.angle_beta   90.00
_cell.angle_gamma   90.00
#
_symmetry.space_group_name_H-M   'P 1'
#
loop_
_entity.id
_entity.type
_entity.pdbx_description
1 polymer ?
#
loop_
_entity_poly.entity_id
_entity_poly.type
_entity_poly.pdbx_seq_one_letter_code
_entity_poly.pdbx_strand_id
1 'polypeptide(L)'
;MFMTRSEYDRGVNTFSPEGRLFQVEYAIEAIKLGSTVVGIRTNEGVVLAVEKRITSPLLEPSSVEKIAEVDSHIGVAMSGLTADARTLVEHARTESQYHRFAFNEPMLAEALTQSICDLALGFGESDEVSMSRPFGVSLLIAAWDESEGPVLYHTDPSGTYSRYDAKAIGSASEGAQTALQEAFKKDMTIAQAEVLAVATLKQVMEEKISDTNISVSTVTLPPATEAEPLKFACHYVPGAARQAVFHIYTTAEVKAVMDRLTA
;
A
#
# COMPACT_ATOMS: atom_id res chain seq x y z
N MET A 1 16.90 -12.75 -38.10
CA MET A 1 17.94 -12.35 -37.14
C MET A 1 17.20 -11.91 -35.91
N PHE A 2 17.14 -12.73 -34.88
CA PHE A 2 16.46 -12.36 -33.63
C PHE A 2 17.35 -11.32 -32.95
N MET A 3 16.93 -10.06 -32.97
CA MET A 3 17.58 -9.02 -32.18
C MET A 3 17.48 -9.40 -30.71
N THR A 4 18.61 -9.43 -30.04
CA THR A 4 18.68 -9.81 -28.64
C THR A 4 18.01 -8.74 -27.79
N ARG A 5 17.31 -9.14 -26.73
CA ARG A 5 16.64 -8.28 -25.73
C ARG A 5 17.51 -7.09 -25.30
N SER A 6 18.83 -7.28 -25.29
CA SER A 6 19.84 -6.27 -24.91
C SER A 6 19.96 -5.03 -25.82
N GLU A 7 19.32 -5.00 -26.98
CA GLU A 7 19.34 -3.83 -27.87
C GLU A 7 18.26 -2.80 -27.52
N TYR A 8 17.16 -3.25 -26.89
CA TYR A 8 16.01 -2.40 -26.57
C TYR A 8 15.86 -2.09 -25.08
N ASP A 9 16.74 -2.60 -24.22
CA ASP A 9 16.68 -2.41 -22.77
C ASP A 9 17.64 -1.36 -22.22
N ARG A 10 18.46 -0.74 -23.07
CA ARG A 10 19.48 0.25 -22.69
C ARG A 10 18.89 1.64 -22.42
N GLY A 11 17.77 1.97 -23.07
CA GLY A 11 17.09 3.25 -22.91
C GLY A 11 15.82 3.11 -22.09
N VAL A 12 15.51 4.11 -21.26
CA VAL A 12 14.29 4.11 -20.43
C VAL A 12 13.02 4.31 -21.26
N ASN A 13 13.12 5.06 -22.38
CA ASN A 13 12.00 5.38 -23.29
C ASN A 13 12.08 4.63 -24.62
N THR A 14 12.78 3.49 -24.67
CA THR A 14 12.97 2.71 -25.90
C THR A 14 11.96 1.57 -25.93
N PHE A 15 11.03 1.63 -26.89
CA PHE A 15 10.09 0.55 -27.14
C PHE A 15 10.75 -0.63 -27.86
N SER A 16 10.44 -1.83 -27.43
CA SER A 16 10.75 -3.04 -28.19
C SER A 16 9.88 -3.13 -29.45
N PRO A 17 10.24 -3.98 -30.43
CA PRO A 17 9.39 -4.26 -31.59
C PRO A 17 7.99 -4.76 -31.24
N GLU A 18 7.81 -5.30 -30.02
CA GLU A 18 6.54 -5.77 -29.47
C GLU A 18 5.76 -4.66 -28.76
N GLY A 19 6.28 -3.42 -28.75
CA GLY A 19 5.64 -2.27 -28.11
C GLY A 19 5.76 -2.25 -26.59
N ARG A 20 6.77 -2.89 -25.99
CA ARG A 20 7.00 -2.94 -24.55
C ARG A 20 8.22 -2.12 -24.14
N LEU A 21 8.17 -1.53 -22.94
CA LEU A 21 9.28 -0.84 -22.29
C LEU A 21 9.96 -1.82 -21.30
N PHE A 22 11.13 -2.34 -21.64
CA PHE A 22 11.81 -3.33 -20.80
C PHE A 22 12.21 -2.81 -19.44
N GLN A 23 12.53 -1.52 -19.28
CA GLN A 23 12.86 -0.94 -17.98
C GLN A 23 11.66 -0.95 -17.01
N VAL A 24 10.44 -0.80 -17.50
CA VAL A 24 9.21 -0.97 -16.71
C VAL A 24 9.01 -2.44 -16.32
N GLU A 25 9.23 -3.38 -17.25
CA GLU A 25 9.13 -4.82 -16.95
C GLU A 25 10.17 -5.24 -15.89
N TYR A 26 11.39 -4.73 -15.96
CA TYR A 26 12.42 -4.98 -14.94
C TYR A 26 12.06 -4.39 -13.58
N ALA A 27 11.44 -3.20 -13.56
CA ALA A 27 10.93 -2.63 -12.32
C ALA A 27 9.83 -3.51 -11.69
N ILE A 28 8.91 -4.06 -12.50
CA ILE A 28 7.88 -5.00 -12.04
C ILE A 28 8.52 -6.29 -11.51
N GLU A 29 9.54 -6.83 -12.18
CA GLU A 29 10.26 -8.01 -11.68
C GLU A 29 10.99 -7.74 -10.36
N ALA A 30 11.53 -6.53 -10.17
CA ALA A 30 12.17 -6.16 -8.90
C ALA A 30 11.19 -6.16 -7.71
N ILE A 31 9.91 -5.85 -7.95
CA ILE A 31 8.87 -5.89 -6.91
C ILE A 31 8.64 -7.31 -6.40
N LYS A 32 8.74 -8.32 -7.27
CA LYS A 32 8.61 -9.73 -6.89
C LYS A 32 9.67 -10.21 -5.90
N LEU A 33 10.74 -9.43 -5.70
CA LEU A 33 11.75 -9.67 -4.65
C LEU A 33 11.42 -8.94 -3.35
N GLY A 34 10.45 -8.02 -3.37
CA GLY A 34 10.01 -7.24 -2.21
C GLY A 34 9.24 -8.06 -1.19
N SER A 35 9.06 -7.50 0.00
CA SER A 35 8.25 -8.11 1.07
C SER A 35 6.81 -8.34 0.62
N THR A 36 6.21 -9.43 1.08
CA THR A 36 4.81 -9.72 0.79
C THR A 36 3.89 -8.76 1.53
N VAL A 37 2.92 -8.21 0.82
CA VAL A 37 1.89 -7.32 1.35
C VAL A 37 0.52 -7.87 0.97
N VAL A 38 -0.40 -7.85 1.91
CA VAL A 38 -1.79 -8.25 1.75
C VAL A 38 -2.69 -7.09 2.11
N GLY A 39 -3.66 -6.78 1.25
CA GLY A 39 -4.72 -5.81 1.52
C GLY A 39 -6.08 -6.46 1.37
N ILE A 40 -6.99 -6.19 2.31
CA ILE A 40 -8.37 -6.70 2.32
C ILE A 40 -9.32 -5.57 2.63
N ARG A 41 -10.29 -5.35 1.75
CA ARG A 41 -11.38 -4.41 1.93
C ARG A 41 -12.61 -5.13 2.48
N THR A 42 -13.23 -4.57 3.48
CA THR A 42 -14.54 -4.98 4.01
C THR A 42 -15.52 -3.81 3.95
N ASN A 43 -16.75 -4.01 4.36
CA ASN A 43 -17.73 -2.91 4.48
C ASN A 43 -17.45 -2.00 5.69
N GLU A 44 -16.64 -2.46 6.67
CA GLU A 44 -16.31 -1.74 7.89
C GLU A 44 -14.98 -0.98 7.80
N GLY A 45 -14.16 -1.27 6.80
CA GLY A 45 -12.84 -0.67 6.61
C GLY A 45 -11.92 -1.48 5.72
N VAL A 46 -10.64 -1.10 5.71
CA VAL A 46 -9.58 -1.79 4.95
C VAL A 46 -8.47 -2.21 5.90
N VAL A 47 -7.98 -3.43 5.73
CA VAL A 47 -6.84 -3.98 6.45
C VAL A 47 -5.65 -4.08 5.52
N LEU A 48 -4.48 -3.63 5.95
CA LEU A 48 -3.19 -3.90 5.31
C LEU A 48 -2.32 -4.72 6.26
N ALA A 49 -1.71 -5.78 5.77
CA ALA A 49 -0.75 -6.58 6.51
C ALA A 49 0.51 -6.78 5.68
N VAL A 50 1.68 -6.60 6.28
CA VAL A 50 2.97 -6.60 5.60
C VAL A 50 3.98 -7.46 6.35
N GLU A 51 4.72 -8.26 5.59
CA GLU A 51 5.92 -8.98 6.04
C GLU A 51 7.05 -8.00 6.27
N LYS A 52 7.70 -8.03 7.45
CA LYS A 52 8.96 -7.34 7.72
C LYS A 52 10.10 -8.35 7.69
N ARG A 53 11.01 -8.21 6.71
CA ARG A 53 12.20 -9.05 6.63
C ARG A 53 13.30 -8.49 7.52
N ILE A 54 13.54 -9.15 8.63
CA ILE A 54 14.58 -8.79 9.60
C ILE A 54 15.84 -9.60 9.24
N THR A 55 16.74 -9.00 8.47
CA THR A 55 17.94 -9.67 7.94
C THR A 55 19.06 -9.85 8.96
N SER A 56 18.97 -9.19 10.11
CA SER A 56 20.00 -9.28 11.17
C SER A 56 19.35 -9.17 12.54
N PRO A 57 19.82 -9.96 13.53
CA PRO A 57 19.37 -9.81 14.91
C PRO A 57 19.80 -8.49 15.57
N LEU A 58 20.69 -7.73 14.92
CA LEU A 58 21.10 -6.37 15.35
C LEU A 58 20.25 -5.26 14.73
N LEU A 59 19.32 -5.60 13.82
CA LEU A 59 18.40 -4.63 13.23
C LEU A 59 17.27 -4.37 14.19
N GLU A 60 16.99 -3.10 14.48
CA GLU A 60 15.82 -2.69 15.25
C GLU A 60 14.54 -2.86 14.39
N PRO A 61 13.60 -3.76 14.76
CA PRO A 61 12.43 -4.05 13.93
C PRO A 61 11.52 -2.84 13.69
N SER A 62 11.49 -1.89 14.61
CA SER A 62 10.71 -0.66 14.49
C SER A 62 11.22 0.28 13.39
N SER A 63 12.49 0.16 13.00
CA SER A 63 13.08 0.97 11.93
C SER A 63 12.69 0.52 10.52
N VAL A 64 12.14 -0.71 10.39
CA VAL A 64 11.67 -1.23 9.11
C VAL A 64 10.21 -0.86 8.93
N GLU A 65 9.99 0.28 8.29
CA GLU A 65 8.65 0.77 7.97
C GLU A 65 8.27 0.34 6.55
N LYS A 66 7.20 -0.44 6.44
CA LYS A 66 6.61 -0.91 5.17
C LYS A 66 5.16 -0.46 4.99
N ILE A 67 4.62 0.21 6.00
CA ILE A 67 3.32 0.86 6.02
C ILE A 67 3.56 2.32 6.37
N ALA A 68 2.94 3.23 5.64
CA ALA A 68 3.04 4.66 5.88
C ALA A 68 1.66 5.31 5.90
N GLU A 69 1.46 6.22 6.82
CA GLU A 69 0.32 7.14 6.80
C GLU A 69 0.59 8.26 5.79
N VAL A 70 -0.38 8.50 4.90
CA VAL A 70 -0.38 9.61 3.95
C VAL A 70 -1.24 10.74 4.48
N ASP A 71 -2.45 10.42 4.88
CA ASP A 71 -3.40 11.33 5.53
C ASP A 71 -4.21 10.54 6.58
N SER A 72 -4.96 11.23 7.41
CA SER A 72 -5.78 10.61 8.47
C SER A 72 -6.71 9.49 7.98
N HIS A 73 -7.15 9.55 6.73
CA HIS A 73 -8.06 8.59 6.09
C HIS A 73 -7.39 7.73 5.02
N ILE A 74 -6.08 7.90 4.78
CA ILE A 74 -5.31 7.18 3.74
C ILE A 74 -4.02 6.60 4.30
N GLY A 75 -3.84 5.32 4.12
CA GLY A 75 -2.58 4.63 4.40
C GLY A 75 -2.09 3.81 3.21
N VAL A 76 -0.80 3.60 3.14
CA VAL A 76 -0.13 2.92 2.04
C VAL A 76 0.79 1.83 2.57
N ALA A 77 0.69 0.64 1.97
CA ALA A 77 1.66 -0.42 2.17
C ALA A 77 2.47 -0.64 0.88
N MET A 78 3.76 -0.89 1.03
CA MET A 78 4.73 -0.88 -0.06
C MET A 78 5.49 -2.19 -0.21
N SER A 79 5.72 -2.58 -1.48
CA SER A 79 6.57 -3.72 -1.84
C SER A 79 7.54 -3.33 -2.95
N GLY A 80 8.82 -3.69 -2.81
CA GLY A 80 9.90 -3.34 -3.72
C GLY A 80 10.97 -2.48 -3.07
N LEU A 81 11.53 -1.52 -3.81
CA LEU A 81 12.62 -0.65 -3.36
C LEU A 81 12.09 0.42 -2.38
N THR A 82 12.49 0.31 -1.12
CA THR A 82 12.01 1.19 -0.03
C THR A 82 12.36 2.66 -0.27
N ALA A 83 13.50 2.96 -0.90
CA ALA A 83 13.89 4.35 -1.20
C ALA A 83 12.92 4.99 -2.20
N ASP A 84 12.52 4.26 -3.24
CA ASP A 84 11.56 4.71 -4.24
C ASP A 84 10.17 4.91 -3.61
N ALA A 85 9.77 3.99 -2.74
CA ALA A 85 8.49 4.08 -2.03
C ALA A 85 8.38 5.37 -1.19
N ARG A 86 9.47 5.76 -0.51
CA ARG A 86 9.49 7.01 0.26
C ARG A 86 9.23 8.24 -0.60
N THR A 87 9.80 8.30 -1.79
CA THR A 87 9.56 9.41 -2.73
C THR A 87 8.08 9.49 -3.12
N LEU A 88 7.45 8.35 -3.44
CA LEU A 88 6.01 8.31 -3.77
C LEU A 88 5.12 8.67 -2.58
N VAL A 89 5.47 8.21 -1.37
CA VAL A 89 4.72 8.56 -0.14
C VAL A 89 4.81 10.05 0.18
N GLU A 90 5.99 10.66 0.06
CA GLU A 90 6.15 12.11 0.28
C GLU A 90 5.39 12.94 -0.76
N HIS A 91 5.39 12.51 -2.03
CA HIS A 91 4.55 13.13 -3.05
C HIS A 91 3.06 13.03 -2.67
N ALA A 92 2.59 11.83 -2.28
CA ALA A 92 1.22 11.60 -1.89
C ALA A 92 0.80 12.48 -0.69
N ARG A 93 1.68 12.62 0.32
CA ARG A 93 1.46 13.50 1.46
C ARG A 93 1.32 14.96 1.04
N THR A 94 2.20 15.41 0.17
CA THR A 94 2.19 16.79 -0.36
C THR A 94 0.91 17.07 -1.11
N GLU A 95 0.50 16.18 -2.02
CA GLU A 95 -0.74 16.31 -2.80
C GLU A 95 -1.98 16.30 -1.90
N SER A 96 -2.04 15.40 -0.93
CA SER A 96 -3.17 15.33 0.01
C SER A 96 -3.30 16.60 0.85
N GLN A 97 -2.18 17.15 1.36
CA GLN A 97 -2.19 18.39 2.13
C GLN A 97 -2.48 19.62 1.26
N TYR A 98 -1.97 19.66 0.02
CA TYR A 98 -2.30 20.70 -0.93
C TYR A 98 -3.80 20.73 -1.26
N HIS A 99 -4.40 19.55 -1.49
CA HIS A 99 -5.84 19.41 -1.73
C HIS A 99 -6.66 19.96 -0.56
N ARG A 100 -6.31 19.55 0.69
CA ARG A 100 -6.96 20.08 1.90
C ARG A 100 -6.85 21.59 2.01
N PHE A 101 -5.68 22.15 1.72
CA PHE A 101 -5.45 23.59 1.78
C PHE A 101 -6.28 24.34 0.73
N ALA A 102 -6.35 23.82 -0.49
CA ALA A 102 -7.02 24.49 -1.60
C ALA A 102 -8.55 24.36 -1.53
N PHE A 103 -9.06 23.19 -1.14
CA PHE A 103 -10.48 22.84 -1.22
C PHE A 103 -11.17 22.67 0.13
N ASN A 104 -10.42 22.64 1.24
CA ASN A 104 -10.92 22.43 2.61
C ASN A 104 -11.70 21.11 2.78
N GLU A 105 -11.31 20.09 2.04
CA GLU A 105 -11.89 18.75 2.10
C GLU A 105 -10.81 17.67 1.97
N PRO A 106 -11.05 16.42 2.43
CA PRO A 106 -10.15 15.30 2.23
C PRO A 106 -10.00 14.97 0.75
N MET A 107 -8.77 14.66 0.30
CA MET A 107 -8.54 14.19 -1.07
C MET A 107 -9.12 12.79 -1.26
N LEU A 108 -9.82 12.56 -2.38
CA LEU A 108 -10.31 11.24 -2.73
C LEU A 108 -9.15 10.27 -3.02
N ALA A 109 -9.29 9.02 -2.57
CA ALA A 109 -8.28 7.99 -2.76
C ALA A 109 -7.95 7.75 -4.24
N GLU A 110 -8.92 7.79 -5.12
CA GLU A 110 -8.71 7.63 -6.56
C GLU A 110 -7.86 8.77 -7.13
N ALA A 111 -8.16 10.02 -6.79
CA ALA A 111 -7.41 11.18 -7.25
C ALA A 111 -5.95 11.14 -6.77
N LEU A 112 -5.72 10.75 -5.50
CA LEU A 112 -4.38 10.55 -4.96
C LEU A 112 -3.64 9.41 -5.70
N THR A 113 -4.32 8.30 -5.94
CA THR A 113 -3.75 7.14 -6.65
C THR A 113 -3.35 7.53 -8.07
N GLN A 114 -4.18 8.29 -8.76
CA GLN A 114 -3.88 8.82 -10.09
C GLN A 114 -2.64 9.73 -10.07
N SER A 115 -2.55 10.66 -9.11
CA SER A 115 -1.37 11.55 -8.97
C SER A 115 -0.08 10.76 -8.75
N ILE A 116 -0.11 9.69 -7.94
CA ILE A 116 1.03 8.79 -7.75
C ILE A 116 1.41 8.09 -9.07
N CYS A 117 0.43 7.62 -9.84
CA CYS A 117 0.67 6.95 -11.11
C CYS A 117 1.20 7.91 -12.18
N ASP A 118 0.72 9.17 -12.21
CA ASP A 118 1.22 10.21 -13.10
C ASP A 118 2.68 10.52 -12.80
N LEU A 119 3.06 10.63 -11.52
CA LEU A 119 4.47 10.78 -11.12
C LEU A 119 5.29 9.56 -11.55
N ALA A 120 4.76 8.34 -11.39
CA ALA A 120 5.46 7.11 -11.76
C ALA A 120 5.77 7.02 -13.26
N LEU A 121 5.01 7.69 -14.11
CA LEU A 121 5.21 7.78 -15.56
C LEU A 121 6.18 8.89 -15.98
N GLY A 122 6.55 9.82 -15.09
CA GLY A 122 7.43 10.96 -15.36
C GLY A 122 8.92 10.62 -15.49
N PHE A 123 9.28 9.40 -15.92
CA PHE A 123 10.68 9.01 -16.13
C PHE A 123 11.11 9.24 -17.60
N GLY A 124 12.40 9.58 -17.79
CA GLY A 124 13.00 9.71 -19.11
C GLY A 124 12.61 10.96 -19.90
N GLU A 125 11.89 11.90 -19.31
CA GLU A 125 11.66 13.22 -19.89
C GLU A 125 12.93 14.08 -19.77
N SER A 126 13.07 15.07 -20.67
CA SER A 126 14.25 15.93 -20.74
C SER A 126 14.22 17.09 -19.75
N ASP A 127 13.19 17.21 -18.94
CA ASP A 127 13.02 18.32 -17.99
C ASP A 127 13.83 18.12 -16.70
N GLU A 128 14.21 19.22 -16.06
CA GLU A 128 15.07 19.22 -14.87
C GLU A 128 14.55 18.39 -13.68
N VAL A 129 13.28 17.99 -13.69
CA VAL A 129 12.60 17.26 -12.61
C VAL A 129 12.34 15.79 -12.99
N SER A 130 12.77 15.33 -14.18
CA SER A 130 12.44 14.00 -14.66
C SER A 130 13.23 12.91 -13.92
N MET A 131 12.56 11.79 -13.65
CA MET A 131 13.21 10.61 -13.05
C MET A 131 14.04 9.88 -14.10
N SER A 132 15.22 9.42 -13.70
CA SER A 132 16.14 8.72 -14.63
C SER A 132 15.73 7.29 -14.95
N ARG A 133 14.84 6.70 -14.16
CA ARG A 133 14.33 5.34 -14.32
C ARG A 133 12.93 5.19 -13.72
N PRO A 134 12.16 4.14 -14.09
CA PRO A 134 10.90 3.81 -13.42
C PRO A 134 11.11 3.51 -11.93
N PHE A 135 10.10 3.76 -11.11
CA PHE A 135 10.09 3.35 -9.72
C PHE A 135 9.97 1.82 -9.60
N GLY A 136 10.84 1.20 -8.82
CA GLY A 136 10.82 -0.24 -8.57
C GLY A 136 9.95 -0.61 -7.36
N VAL A 137 8.73 -0.09 -7.29
CA VAL A 137 7.83 -0.29 -6.16
C VAL A 137 6.37 -0.40 -6.62
N SER A 138 5.63 -1.25 -5.92
CA SER A 138 4.18 -1.36 -6.01
C SER A 138 3.56 -1.00 -4.68
N LEU A 139 2.42 -0.32 -4.72
CA LEU A 139 1.71 0.14 -3.54
C LEU A 139 0.32 -0.48 -3.44
N LEU A 140 -0.10 -0.80 -2.21
CA LEU A 140 -1.48 -0.98 -1.84
C LEU A 140 -1.93 0.24 -1.04
N ILE A 141 -2.90 0.97 -1.56
CA ILE A 141 -3.43 2.20 -0.99
C ILE A 141 -4.79 1.87 -0.37
N ALA A 142 -4.86 1.96 0.94
CA ALA A 142 -6.08 1.75 1.72
C ALA A 142 -6.63 3.10 2.16
N ALA A 143 -7.90 3.34 1.90
CA ALA A 143 -8.51 4.60 2.27
C ALA A 143 -9.99 4.43 2.61
N TRP A 144 -10.55 5.49 3.19
CA TRP A 144 -11.97 5.66 3.38
C TRP A 144 -12.42 6.95 2.70
N ASP A 145 -13.19 6.84 1.65
CA ASP A 145 -13.82 7.97 0.98
C ASP A 145 -15.23 8.22 1.54
N GLU A 146 -15.61 9.48 1.75
CA GLU A 146 -16.93 9.81 2.30
C GLU A 146 -18.09 9.35 1.40
N SER A 147 -17.87 9.36 0.07
CA SER A 147 -18.90 9.01 -0.92
C SER A 147 -18.97 7.51 -1.20
N GLU A 148 -17.82 6.81 -1.18
CA GLU A 148 -17.71 5.41 -1.60
C GLU A 148 -17.45 4.43 -0.44
N GLY A 149 -17.13 4.97 0.73
CA GLY A 149 -16.72 4.17 1.88
C GLY A 149 -15.29 3.63 1.74
N PRO A 150 -15.02 2.43 2.27
CA PRO A 150 -13.69 1.84 2.24
C PRO A 150 -13.28 1.42 0.82
N VAL A 151 -12.08 1.80 0.42
CA VAL A 151 -11.49 1.51 -0.91
C VAL A 151 -10.06 0.99 -0.77
N LEU A 152 -9.71 0.08 -1.66
CA LEU A 152 -8.36 -0.48 -1.76
C LEU A 152 -7.89 -0.40 -3.21
N TYR A 153 -6.85 0.36 -3.46
CA TYR A 153 -6.20 0.48 -4.77
C TYR A 153 -4.85 -0.22 -4.77
N HIS A 154 -4.48 -0.73 -5.93
CA HIS A 154 -3.16 -1.25 -6.24
C HIS A 154 -2.55 -0.44 -7.38
N THR A 155 -1.28 -0.04 -7.24
CA THR A 155 -0.51 0.63 -8.29
C THR A 155 0.73 -0.16 -8.62
N ASP A 156 1.18 -0.07 -9.86
CA ASP A 156 2.41 -0.69 -10.34
C ASP A 156 3.30 0.30 -11.11
N PRO A 157 4.57 -0.04 -11.42
CA PRO A 157 5.49 0.85 -12.14
C PRO A 157 5.05 1.23 -13.56
N SER A 158 4.07 0.56 -14.14
CA SER A 158 3.52 0.91 -15.45
C SER A 158 2.60 2.14 -15.42
N GLY A 159 2.33 2.69 -14.21
CA GLY A 159 1.36 3.75 -14.00
C GLY A 159 -0.09 3.25 -14.02
N THR A 160 -0.28 1.93 -14.04
CA THR A 160 -1.61 1.34 -13.97
C THR A 160 -2.06 1.24 -12.52
N TYR A 161 -3.31 1.61 -12.25
CA TYR A 161 -3.95 1.35 -10.98
C TYR A 161 -5.29 0.65 -11.16
N SER A 162 -5.66 -0.12 -10.16
CA SER A 162 -6.93 -0.85 -10.15
C SER A 162 -7.45 -0.99 -8.72
N ARG A 163 -8.78 -0.99 -8.59
CA ARG A 163 -9.47 -1.20 -7.31
C ARG A 163 -9.69 -2.69 -7.06
N TYR A 164 -9.48 -3.12 -5.83
CA TYR A 164 -9.61 -4.53 -5.43
C TYR A 164 -10.45 -4.67 -4.16
N ASP A 165 -11.10 -5.82 -4.01
CA ASP A 165 -11.67 -6.26 -2.73
C ASP A 165 -10.59 -6.90 -1.86
N ALA A 166 -9.70 -7.68 -2.47
CA ALA A 166 -8.51 -8.23 -1.80
C ALA A 166 -7.36 -8.39 -2.80
N LYS A 167 -6.16 -8.01 -2.40
CA LYS A 167 -4.96 -8.05 -3.25
C LYS A 167 -3.72 -8.38 -2.44
N ALA A 168 -2.87 -9.23 -3.02
CA ALA A 168 -1.52 -9.47 -2.53
C ALA A 168 -0.49 -8.98 -3.54
N ILE A 169 0.64 -8.42 -3.06
CA ILE A 169 1.80 -7.99 -3.85
C ILE A 169 3.09 -8.48 -3.19
N GLY A 170 4.19 -8.44 -3.92
CA GLY A 170 5.53 -8.86 -3.43
C GLY A 170 5.88 -10.29 -3.79
N SER A 171 6.91 -10.85 -3.13
CA SER A 171 7.55 -12.11 -3.51
C SER A 171 6.63 -13.32 -3.47
N ALA A 172 5.77 -13.42 -2.46
CA ALA A 172 4.83 -14.55 -2.30
C ALA A 172 3.40 -14.21 -2.75
N SER A 173 3.24 -13.18 -3.61
CA SER A 173 1.93 -12.67 -4.02
C SER A 173 1.04 -13.71 -4.70
N GLU A 174 1.58 -14.64 -5.49
CA GLU A 174 0.79 -15.66 -6.18
C GLU A 174 0.12 -16.62 -5.20
N GLY A 175 0.89 -17.14 -4.23
CA GLY A 175 0.35 -18.02 -3.19
C GLY A 175 -0.61 -17.30 -2.26
N ALA A 176 -0.29 -16.07 -1.87
CA ALA A 176 -1.17 -15.23 -1.07
C ALA A 176 -2.48 -14.89 -1.78
N GLN A 177 -2.43 -14.59 -3.09
CA GLN A 177 -3.62 -14.29 -3.89
C GLN A 177 -4.54 -15.51 -4.02
N THR A 178 -3.97 -16.73 -4.17
CA THR A 178 -4.74 -17.98 -4.18
C THR A 178 -5.45 -18.19 -2.84
N ALA A 179 -4.73 -18.05 -1.73
CA ALA A 179 -5.33 -18.18 -0.38
C ALA A 179 -6.44 -17.14 -0.15
N LEU A 180 -6.27 -15.90 -0.61
CA LEU A 180 -7.29 -14.87 -0.53
C LEU A 180 -8.53 -15.22 -1.36
N GLN A 181 -8.37 -15.75 -2.58
CA GLN A 181 -9.49 -16.15 -3.44
C GLN A 181 -10.34 -17.26 -2.82
N GLU A 182 -9.71 -18.17 -2.09
CA GLU A 182 -10.42 -19.28 -1.42
C GLU A 182 -11.16 -18.83 -0.15
N ALA A 183 -10.58 -17.91 0.62
CA ALA A 183 -11.05 -17.60 1.96
C ALA A 183 -11.84 -16.26 2.06
N PHE A 184 -11.69 -15.37 1.07
CA PHE A 184 -12.35 -14.05 1.09
C PHE A 184 -13.87 -14.16 0.97
N LYS A 185 -14.58 -13.39 1.80
CA LYS A 185 -16.04 -13.21 1.72
C LYS A 185 -16.37 -11.72 1.80
N LYS A 186 -17.32 -11.26 0.98
CA LYS A 186 -17.70 -9.83 0.91
C LYS A 186 -18.34 -9.28 2.21
N ASP A 187 -18.94 -10.16 3.01
CA ASP A 187 -19.67 -9.83 4.23
C ASP A 187 -18.82 -10.00 5.52
N MET A 188 -17.51 -10.24 5.38
CA MET A 188 -16.62 -10.38 6.54
C MET A 188 -16.48 -9.06 7.29
N THR A 189 -16.37 -9.18 8.62
CA THR A 189 -16.05 -8.06 9.51
C THR A 189 -14.57 -7.70 9.42
N ILE A 190 -14.20 -6.50 9.88
CA ILE A 190 -12.79 -6.08 9.92
C ILE A 190 -11.92 -7.03 10.77
N ALA A 191 -12.45 -7.51 11.89
CA ALA A 191 -11.76 -8.48 12.76
C ALA A 191 -11.47 -9.82 12.06
N GLN A 192 -12.39 -10.28 11.20
CA GLN A 192 -12.18 -11.47 10.37
C GLN A 192 -11.17 -11.23 9.27
N ALA A 193 -11.17 -10.02 8.66
CA ALA A 193 -10.21 -9.63 7.66
C ALA A 193 -8.79 -9.52 8.22
N GLU A 194 -8.62 -9.01 9.45
CA GLU A 194 -7.32 -9.00 10.15
C GLU A 194 -6.77 -10.41 10.32
N VAL A 195 -7.59 -11.33 10.84
CA VAL A 195 -7.19 -12.73 11.02
C VAL A 195 -6.86 -13.37 9.67
N LEU A 196 -7.66 -13.14 8.63
CA LEU A 196 -7.41 -13.68 7.30
C LEU A 196 -6.10 -13.13 6.71
N ALA A 197 -5.83 -11.82 6.84
CA ALA A 197 -4.60 -11.21 6.34
C ALA A 197 -3.35 -11.79 7.01
N VAL A 198 -3.40 -11.94 8.35
CA VAL A 198 -2.30 -12.53 9.13
C VAL A 198 -2.16 -14.04 8.85
N ALA A 199 -3.26 -14.76 8.67
CA ALA A 199 -3.26 -16.18 8.28
C ALA A 199 -2.61 -16.37 6.89
N THR A 200 -2.96 -15.52 5.94
CA THR A 200 -2.39 -15.53 4.60
C THR A 200 -0.88 -15.28 4.64
N LEU A 201 -0.41 -14.28 5.39
CA LEU A 201 1.03 -14.05 5.58
C LEU A 201 1.71 -15.25 6.22
N LYS A 202 1.13 -15.84 7.28
CA LYS A 202 1.66 -17.04 7.96
C LYS A 202 1.82 -18.22 7.00
N GLN A 203 0.92 -18.36 6.04
CA GLN A 203 0.96 -19.47 5.07
C GLN A 203 2.09 -19.28 4.03
N VAL A 204 2.41 -18.05 3.66
CA VAL A 204 3.33 -17.77 2.55
C VAL A 204 4.71 -17.29 2.99
N MET A 205 4.87 -16.88 4.25
CA MET A 205 6.18 -16.49 4.81
C MET A 205 7.06 -17.71 5.03
N GLU A 206 8.35 -17.58 4.69
CA GLU A 206 9.36 -18.61 4.96
C GLU A 206 9.71 -18.68 6.44
N GLU A 207 9.69 -17.54 7.13
CA GLU A 207 9.98 -17.44 8.55
C GLU A 207 8.72 -17.66 9.39
N LYS A 208 8.93 -18.18 10.60
CA LYS A 208 7.85 -18.29 11.57
C LYS A 208 7.32 -16.90 11.92
N ILE A 209 6.02 -16.70 11.78
CA ILE A 209 5.36 -15.44 12.11
C ILE A 209 5.56 -15.06 13.59
N SER A 210 5.85 -13.78 13.81
CA SER A 210 6.01 -13.17 15.13
C SER A 210 5.42 -11.76 15.13
N ASP A 211 5.22 -11.19 16.31
CA ASP A 211 4.73 -9.83 16.51
C ASP A 211 5.74 -8.73 16.06
N THR A 212 6.97 -9.13 15.77
CA THR A 212 8.05 -8.23 15.31
C THR A 212 8.30 -8.29 13.81
N ASN A 213 7.99 -9.41 13.14
CA ASN A 213 8.25 -9.60 11.71
C ASN A 213 7.04 -9.36 10.80
N ILE A 214 5.92 -8.88 11.36
CA ILE A 214 4.76 -8.39 10.61
C ILE A 214 4.36 -6.99 11.07
N SER A 215 3.68 -6.26 10.18
CA SER A 215 3.02 -4.99 10.50
C SER A 215 1.59 -5.05 9.98
N VAL A 216 0.65 -4.57 10.77
CA VAL A 216 -0.77 -4.52 10.42
C VAL A 216 -1.26 -3.08 10.57
N SER A 217 -2.15 -2.64 9.71
CA SER A 217 -2.84 -1.38 9.82
C SER A 217 -4.27 -1.49 9.32
N THR A 218 -5.10 -0.59 9.80
CA THR A 218 -6.50 -0.51 9.39
C THR A 218 -6.89 0.92 9.06
N VAL A 219 -7.84 1.06 8.13
CA VAL A 219 -8.59 2.30 7.90
C VAL A 219 -10.03 2.04 8.24
N THR A 220 -10.56 2.72 9.23
CA THR A 220 -11.93 2.52 9.71
C THR A 220 -12.62 3.84 10.01
N LEU A 221 -13.96 3.80 10.00
CA LEU A 221 -14.76 4.90 10.50
C LEU A 221 -15.12 4.61 11.98
N PRO A 222 -14.55 5.34 12.96
CA PRO A 222 -14.80 5.06 14.36
C PRO A 222 -16.29 5.20 14.72
N PRO A 223 -16.80 4.44 15.71
CA PRO A 223 -18.18 4.56 16.15
C PRO A 223 -18.47 5.97 16.69
N ALA A 224 -19.73 6.43 16.61
CA ALA A 224 -20.13 7.80 16.95
C ALA A 224 -19.78 8.24 18.39
N THR A 225 -19.56 7.28 19.28
CA THR A 225 -19.27 7.51 20.72
C THR A 225 -17.79 7.70 21.02
N GLU A 226 -16.89 7.37 20.07
CA GLU A 226 -15.43 7.37 20.28
C GLU A 226 -14.70 8.40 19.42
N ALA A 227 -15.43 9.36 18.82
CA ALA A 227 -14.82 10.44 18.06
C ALA A 227 -13.99 11.34 19.02
N GLU A 228 -12.74 10.94 19.28
CA GLU A 228 -11.77 11.83 19.90
C GLU A 228 -11.51 13.01 18.95
N PRO A 229 -11.42 14.25 19.47
CA PRO A 229 -11.00 15.38 18.65
C PRO A 229 -9.60 15.08 18.10
N LEU A 230 -9.44 15.18 16.79
CA LEU A 230 -8.16 14.97 16.09
C LEU A 230 -7.06 15.78 16.78
N LYS A 231 -6.01 15.12 17.26
CA LYS A 231 -4.88 15.74 17.95
C LYS A 231 -4.10 16.74 17.09
N PHE A 232 -4.40 16.81 15.78
CA PHE A 232 -3.74 17.69 14.80
C PHE A 232 -4.69 18.55 13.97
N ALA A 233 -5.97 18.66 14.32
CA ALA A 233 -6.89 19.50 13.58
C ALA A 233 -6.59 21.00 13.88
N CYS A 234 -5.94 21.69 12.95
CA CYS A 234 -5.84 23.15 12.97
C CYS A 234 -7.21 23.83 12.83
N HIS A 235 -8.24 23.08 12.43
CA HIS A 235 -9.60 23.56 12.25
C HIS A 235 -10.59 22.55 12.87
N TYR A 236 -10.96 22.78 14.11
CA TYR A 236 -12.12 22.14 14.72
C TYR A 236 -13.39 22.76 14.11
N VAL A 237 -14.12 21.97 13.31
CA VAL A 237 -15.46 22.33 12.87
C VAL A 237 -16.43 21.58 13.78
N PRO A 238 -17.14 22.28 14.69
CA PRO A 238 -18.19 21.66 15.51
C PRO A 238 -19.30 21.10 14.62
N GLY A 239 -19.59 19.79 14.73
CA GLY A 239 -20.58 19.11 13.89
C GLY A 239 -20.00 18.45 12.64
N ALA A 240 -18.68 18.36 12.50
CA ALA A 240 -18.04 17.63 11.43
C ALA A 240 -18.50 16.15 11.39
N ALA A 241 -18.79 15.65 10.19
CA ALA A 241 -19.04 14.25 9.93
C ALA A 241 -17.91 13.39 10.52
N ARG A 242 -18.22 12.15 10.91
CA ARG A 242 -17.22 11.19 11.38
C ARG A 242 -16.06 11.13 10.40
N GLN A 243 -14.85 11.30 10.89
CA GLN A 243 -13.66 11.16 10.06
C GLN A 243 -13.10 9.76 10.20
N ALA A 244 -12.74 9.18 9.07
CA ALA A 244 -12.04 7.90 9.05
C ALA A 244 -10.63 8.06 9.64
N VAL A 245 -10.17 7.02 10.30
CA VAL A 245 -8.86 6.99 10.95
C VAL A 245 -8.05 5.84 10.39
N PHE A 246 -6.87 6.19 9.91
CA PHE A 246 -5.81 5.22 9.62
C PHE A 246 -5.04 4.93 10.91
N HIS A 247 -4.91 3.66 11.25
CA HIS A 247 -4.20 3.22 12.46
C HIS A 247 -3.19 2.13 12.13
N ILE A 248 -1.93 2.36 12.49
CA ILE A 248 -0.88 1.36 12.44
C ILE A 248 -0.82 0.66 13.79
N TYR A 249 -0.96 -0.65 13.79
CA TYR A 249 -1.00 -1.47 15.00
C TYR A 249 0.34 -1.47 15.73
N THR A 250 0.26 -1.30 17.04
CA THR A 250 1.37 -1.55 17.96
C THR A 250 1.67 -3.06 18.02
N THR A 251 2.85 -3.42 18.48
CA THR A 251 3.25 -4.83 18.69
C THR A 251 2.24 -5.59 19.56
N ALA A 252 1.65 -4.94 20.56
CA ALA A 252 0.64 -5.56 21.43
C ALA A 252 -0.66 -5.87 20.68
N GLU A 253 -1.11 -4.96 19.81
CA GLU A 253 -2.31 -5.16 18.98
C GLU A 253 -2.07 -6.25 17.92
N VAL A 254 -0.90 -6.26 17.27
CA VAL A 254 -0.52 -7.34 16.34
C VAL A 254 -0.55 -8.69 17.04
N LYS A 255 -0.01 -8.78 18.25
CA LYS A 255 -0.06 -10.00 19.07
C LYS A 255 -1.50 -10.44 19.37
N ALA A 256 -2.39 -9.50 19.69
CA ALA A 256 -3.80 -9.81 19.93
C ALA A 256 -4.51 -10.37 18.67
N VAL A 257 -4.13 -9.90 17.48
CA VAL A 257 -4.63 -10.47 16.20
C VAL A 257 -4.09 -11.90 16.02
N MET A 258 -2.79 -12.13 16.30
CA MET A 258 -2.18 -13.46 16.21
C MET A 258 -2.79 -14.46 17.20
N ASP A 259 -3.12 -14.04 18.41
CA ASP A 259 -3.77 -14.89 19.42
C ASP A 259 -5.17 -15.32 18.94
N ARG A 260 -5.92 -14.44 18.26
CA ARG A 260 -7.20 -14.79 17.60
C ARG A 260 -7.06 -15.80 16.46
N LEU A 261 -5.90 -15.85 15.79
CA LEU A 261 -5.60 -16.82 14.74
C LEU A 261 -5.37 -18.22 15.31
N THR A 262 -4.92 -18.34 16.56
CA THR A 262 -4.58 -19.62 17.22
C THR A 262 -5.70 -20.18 18.07
N ALA A 263 -6.73 -19.38 18.36
CA ALA A 263 -7.93 -19.76 19.10
C ALA A 263 -8.97 -20.45 18.20
#